data_2d72997f6bff0fceb9d78060e5e3473c
#
_entry.id   2d72997f6bff0fceb9d78060e5e3473c
#
_cell.length_a   1.000
_cell.length_b   1.000
_cell.length_c   1.000
_cell.angle_alpha   90.00
_cell.angle_beta   90.00
_cell.angle_gamma   90.00
#
_symmetry.space_group_name_H-M   'P 1'
#
loop_
_entity.id
_entity.type
_entity.pdbx_description
1 polymer ?
#
loop_
_entity_poly.entity_id
_entity_poly.type
_entity_poly.pdbx_seq_one_letter_code
_entity_poly.pdbx_strand_id
1 'polypeptide(L)'
;AEGVFFSGGFGHAYIEYAAEIFAEVHSGSSMSVEGIQRVGERLRPRIIAGNPPDVIDNSGAGNLDTGALVGEGEIMDLGPLMSAPALGTPGKTSGETLFPGSQTSGFFDGVQRYVNIAFTVFGVWHSKSLFDEKGWNYPTTWDGMLALCDTIKSSGIAPWTYQGKYPQYMLFGLLEPMVSKIGGPQIWKDVDNLVPGAWEHPAMLQALNMMKALHDNGY
;
A
#
# COMPACT_ATOMS: atom_id res chain seq x y z
N ALA A 1 -26.90 0.41 -1.08
CA ALA A 1 -25.60 -0.12 -0.69
C ALA A 1 -24.87 0.86 0.23
N GLU A 2 -24.00 0.36 1.09
CA GLU A 2 -23.14 1.15 1.96
C GLU A 2 -21.67 0.79 1.68
N GLY A 3 -20.83 1.81 1.51
CA GLY A 3 -19.39 1.63 1.34
C GLY A 3 -18.60 2.40 2.38
N VAL A 4 -17.59 1.77 2.97
CA VAL A 4 -16.63 2.40 3.88
C VAL A 4 -15.25 2.33 3.28
N PHE A 5 -14.64 3.50 3.06
CA PHE A 5 -13.42 3.63 2.29
C PHE A 5 -12.32 4.32 3.07
N PHE A 6 -11.09 3.88 2.84
CA PHE A 6 -9.91 4.58 3.35
C PHE A 6 -9.81 5.97 2.71
N SER A 7 -9.83 7.00 3.53
CA SER A 7 -9.63 8.39 3.12
C SER A 7 -8.26 8.88 3.59
N GLY A 8 -7.23 8.58 2.80
CA GLY A 8 -5.85 9.01 3.03
C GLY A 8 -5.48 10.24 2.20
N GLY A 9 -4.22 10.29 1.73
CA GLY A 9 -3.67 11.41 0.96
C GLY A 9 -4.40 11.70 -0.37
N PHE A 10 -5.08 10.70 -0.94
CA PHE A 10 -5.85 10.85 -2.18
C PHE A 10 -7.34 11.20 -1.94
N GLY A 11 -7.78 11.25 -0.68
CA GLY A 11 -9.19 11.38 -0.37
C GLY A 11 -10.02 10.18 -0.80
N HIS A 12 -11.32 10.38 -1.01
CA HIS A 12 -12.26 9.34 -1.46
C HIS A 12 -13.25 9.83 -2.55
N ALA A 13 -13.00 10.98 -3.15
CA ALA A 13 -13.88 11.55 -4.19
C ALA A 13 -14.08 10.63 -5.42
N TYR A 14 -13.09 9.77 -5.71
CA TYR A 14 -13.19 8.78 -6.78
C TYR A 14 -14.30 7.74 -6.52
N ILE A 15 -14.56 7.42 -5.27
CA ILE A 15 -15.64 6.51 -4.88
C ILE A 15 -17.00 7.22 -4.85
N GLU A 16 -17.03 8.48 -4.43
CA GLU A 16 -18.26 9.30 -4.52
C GLU A 16 -18.72 9.36 -5.97
N TYR A 17 -17.81 9.62 -6.91
CA TYR A 17 -18.09 9.58 -8.34
C TYR A 17 -18.54 8.18 -8.82
N ALA A 18 -17.92 7.10 -8.34
CA ALA A 18 -18.37 5.75 -8.67
C ALA A 18 -19.77 5.44 -8.13
N ALA A 19 -20.14 5.98 -6.97
CA ALA A 19 -21.50 5.85 -6.41
C ALA A 19 -22.55 6.60 -7.25
N GLU A 20 -22.21 7.75 -7.82
CA GLU A 20 -23.05 8.47 -8.78
C GLU A 20 -23.30 7.62 -10.03
N ILE A 21 -22.24 7.08 -10.64
CA ILE A 21 -22.37 6.18 -11.81
C ILE A 21 -23.18 4.93 -11.48
N PHE A 22 -22.98 4.36 -10.28
CA PHE A 22 -23.78 3.20 -9.84
C PHE A 22 -25.28 3.52 -9.82
N ALA A 23 -25.66 4.69 -9.31
CA ALA A 23 -27.05 5.13 -9.29
C ALA A 23 -27.63 5.39 -10.69
N GLU A 24 -26.81 5.90 -11.61
CA GLU A 24 -27.19 6.11 -13.01
C GLU A 24 -27.44 4.79 -13.74
N VAL A 25 -26.55 3.83 -13.58
CA VAL A 25 -26.60 2.51 -14.26
C VAL A 25 -27.69 1.61 -13.66
N HIS A 26 -27.91 1.72 -12.35
CA HIS A 26 -28.87 0.91 -11.60
C HIS A 26 -30.01 1.78 -11.06
N SER A 27 -30.98 2.10 -11.91
CA SER A 27 -32.13 2.96 -11.53
C SER A 27 -32.81 2.50 -10.24
N GLY A 28 -33.02 3.43 -9.33
CA GLY A 28 -33.61 3.17 -8.01
C GLY A 28 -32.61 2.65 -6.97
N SER A 29 -31.34 2.48 -7.33
CA SER A 29 -30.28 2.13 -6.39
C SER A 29 -29.49 3.37 -5.95
N SER A 30 -28.86 3.28 -4.78
CA SER A 30 -27.94 4.29 -4.29
C SER A 30 -26.83 3.65 -3.46
N MET A 31 -25.71 4.31 -3.34
CA MET A 31 -24.62 3.91 -2.47
C MET A 31 -24.23 5.08 -1.56
N SER A 32 -24.28 4.87 -0.25
CA SER A 32 -23.70 5.81 0.70
C SER A 32 -22.20 5.56 0.85
N VAL A 33 -21.41 6.63 0.90
CA VAL A 33 -19.95 6.56 1.01
C VAL A 33 -19.51 7.20 2.32
N GLU A 34 -18.79 6.46 3.16
CA GLU A 34 -18.12 6.96 4.35
C GLU A 34 -16.60 6.88 4.14
N GLY A 35 -15.89 8.03 4.15
CA GLY A 35 -14.44 8.10 4.06
C GLY A 35 -13.79 8.24 5.44
N ILE A 36 -12.91 7.32 5.83
CA ILE A 36 -12.25 7.28 7.14
C ILE A 36 -10.77 6.93 7.05
N GLN A 37 -9.99 7.27 8.08
CA GLN A 37 -8.53 7.00 8.09
C GLN A 37 -8.17 5.65 8.72
N ARG A 38 -9.03 5.09 9.59
CA ARG A 38 -8.75 3.86 10.34
C ARG A 38 -9.90 2.88 10.18
N VAL A 39 -9.92 2.23 9.02
CA VAL A 39 -11.00 1.33 8.61
C VAL A 39 -11.21 0.20 9.60
N GLY A 40 -10.14 -0.44 10.08
CA GLY A 40 -10.23 -1.55 11.03
C GLY A 40 -10.85 -1.17 12.37
N GLU A 41 -10.50 0.00 12.91
CA GLU A 41 -11.09 0.47 14.19
C GLU A 41 -12.60 0.71 14.04
N ARG A 42 -13.02 1.24 12.91
CA ARG A 42 -14.43 1.54 12.61
C ARG A 42 -15.24 0.29 12.34
N LEU A 43 -14.70 -0.67 11.59
CA LEU A 43 -15.47 -1.79 11.06
C LEU A 43 -15.41 -3.06 11.92
N ARG A 44 -14.31 -3.30 12.66
CA ARG A 44 -14.21 -4.51 13.49
C ARG A 44 -15.42 -4.72 14.42
N PRO A 45 -15.91 -3.71 15.17
CA PRO A 45 -17.11 -3.89 15.98
C PRO A 45 -18.37 -4.22 15.16
N ARG A 46 -18.50 -3.65 13.95
CA ARG A 46 -19.64 -3.87 13.08
C ARG A 46 -19.66 -5.29 12.51
N ILE A 47 -18.49 -5.78 12.08
CA ILE A 47 -18.33 -7.15 11.56
C ILE A 47 -18.67 -8.15 12.66
N ILE A 48 -18.12 -7.99 13.87
CA ILE A 48 -18.43 -8.85 15.03
C ILE A 48 -19.92 -8.83 15.36
N ALA A 49 -20.60 -7.71 15.18
CA ALA A 49 -22.03 -7.58 15.42
C ALA A 49 -22.91 -8.10 14.25
N GLY A 50 -22.31 -8.65 13.18
CA GLY A 50 -23.02 -9.13 12.00
C GLY A 50 -23.64 -8.00 11.14
N ASN A 51 -23.10 -6.80 11.21
CA ASN A 51 -23.58 -5.62 10.45
C ASN A 51 -22.43 -4.94 9.68
N PRO A 52 -21.72 -5.66 8.79
CA PRO A 52 -20.71 -5.07 7.93
C PRO A 52 -21.33 -4.15 6.86
N PRO A 53 -20.57 -3.22 6.25
CA PRO A 53 -21.01 -2.55 5.03
C PRO A 53 -20.93 -3.50 3.82
N ASP A 54 -21.56 -3.11 2.70
CA ASP A 54 -21.54 -3.90 1.45
C ASP A 54 -20.16 -3.87 0.77
N VAL A 55 -19.44 -2.74 0.85
CA VAL A 55 -18.14 -2.55 0.20
C VAL A 55 -17.15 -1.91 1.18
N ILE A 56 -15.93 -2.44 1.18
CA ILE A 56 -14.85 -1.96 2.06
C ILE A 56 -13.60 -1.69 1.23
N ASP A 57 -13.02 -0.48 1.33
CA ASP A 57 -11.63 -0.24 0.98
C ASP A 57 -10.78 -0.41 2.24
N ASN A 58 -10.08 -1.54 2.31
CA ASN A 58 -9.28 -1.94 3.46
C ASN A 58 -7.83 -1.44 3.39
N SER A 59 -7.62 -0.25 2.83
CA SER A 59 -6.29 0.36 2.70
C SER A 59 -5.86 1.11 3.98
N GLY A 60 -4.62 1.56 3.97
CA GLY A 60 -4.06 2.45 4.98
C GLY A 60 -3.63 1.80 6.29
N ALA A 61 -3.14 2.64 7.20
CA ALA A 61 -2.74 2.21 8.53
C ALA A 61 -3.96 1.86 9.38
N GLY A 62 -3.95 0.71 10.03
CA GLY A 62 -5.07 0.25 10.85
C GLY A 62 -6.18 -0.42 10.03
N ASN A 63 -5.81 -1.04 8.91
CA ASN A 63 -6.66 -1.94 8.14
C ASN A 63 -7.09 -3.18 8.96
N LEU A 64 -8.09 -3.89 8.44
CA LEU A 64 -8.50 -5.20 8.96
C LEU A 64 -7.53 -6.28 8.49
N ASP A 65 -7.38 -7.33 9.27
CA ASP A 65 -6.69 -8.55 8.82
C ASP A 65 -7.55 -9.26 7.78
N THR A 66 -7.14 -9.16 6.51
CA THR A 66 -7.87 -9.75 5.38
C THR A 66 -7.88 -11.27 5.43
N GLY A 67 -6.77 -11.89 5.89
CA GLY A 67 -6.68 -13.34 6.03
C GLY A 67 -7.68 -13.88 7.06
N ALA A 68 -7.82 -13.20 8.20
CA ALA A 68 -8.80 -13.53 9.20
C ALA A 68 -10.23 -13.42 8.66
N LEU A 69 -10.55 -12.32 7.97
CA LEU A 69 -11.88 -12.11 7.37
C LEU A 69 -12.23 -13.18 6.33
N VAL A 70 -11.25 -13.59 5.52
CA VAL A 70 -11.44 -14.69 4.56
C VAL A 70 -11.67 -16.01 5.28
N GLY A 71 -10.89 -16.31 6.32
CA GLY A 71 -11.03 -17.53 7.13
C GLY A 71 -12.38 -17.62 7.86
N GLU A 72 -12.95 -16.49 8.24
CA GLU A 72 -14.26 -16.36 8.89
C GLU A 72 -15.42 -16.35 7.87
N GLY A 73 -15.13 -16.30 6.56
CA GLY A 73 -16.16 -16.29 5.52
C GLY A 73 -16.84 -14.95 5.29
N GLU A 74 -16.27 -13.87 5.82
CA GLU A 74 -16.83 -12.51 5.75
C GLU A 74 -16.62 -11.83 4.38
N ILE A 75 -15.74 -12.36 3.52
CA ILE A 75 -15.44 -11.79 2.21
C ILE A 75 -15.89 -12.72 1.08
N MET A 76 -16.73 -12.19 0.21
CA MET A 76 -17.27 -12.93 -0.93
C MET A 76 -16.23 -13.25 -2.00
N ASP A 77 -16.57 -14.20 -2.89
CA ASP A 77 -15.83 -14.46 -4.13
C ASP A 77 -16.09 -13.34 -5.15
N LEU A 78 -15.04 -12.67 -5.60
CA LEU A 78 -15.08 -11.60 -6.61
C LEU A 78 -14.78 -12.12 -8.03
N GLY A 79 -14.54 -13.42 -8.23
CA GLY A 79 -14.33 -14.02 -9.55
C GLY A 79 -15.43 -13.70 -10.56
N PRO A 80 -16.73 -13.79 -10.18
CA PRO A 80 -17.83 -13.36 -11.06
C PRO A 80 -17.74 -11.89 -11.46
N LEU A 81 -17.36 -10.99 -10.56
CA LEU A 81 -17.14 -9.57 -10.87
C LEU A 81 -15.97 -9.38 -11.85
N MET A 82 -14.88 -10.10 -11.65
CA MET A 82 -13.71 -10.01 -12.55
C MET A 82 -14.02 -10.49 -13.96
N SER A 83 -14.92 -11.46 -14.07
CA SER A 83 -15.35 -12.03 -15.37
C SER A 83 -16.49 -11.26 -16.04
N ALA A 84 -17.12 -10.34 -15.30
CA ALA A 84 -18.23 -9.54 -15.85
C ALA A 84 -17.72 -8.52 -16.91
N PRO A 85 -18.56 -8.12 -17.87
CA PRO A 85 -18.21 -7.05 -18.80
C PRO A 85 -17.85 -5.75 -18.06
N ALA A 86 -16.76 -5.13 -18.47
CA ALA A 86 -16.31 -3.87 -17.86
C ALA A 86 -17.24 -2.71 -18.26
N LEU A 87 -17.66 -1.93 -17.29
CA LEU A 87 -18.41 -0.69 -17.53
C LEU A 87 -17.50 0.31 -18.28
N GLY A 88 -18.00 0.87 -19.37
CA GLY A 88 -17.27 1.87 -20.14
C GLY A 88 -16.10 1.36 -20.98
N THR A 89 -15.83 0.04 -21.00
CA THR A 89 -14.76 -0.56 -21.81
C THR A 89 -15.30 -1.74 -22.61
N PRO A 90 -15.98 -1.48 -23.75
CA PRO A 90 -16.60 -2.54 -24.53
C PRO A 90 -15.60 -3.62 -24.97
N GLY A 91 -16.02 -4.88 -24.89
CA GLY A 91 -15.22 -6.04 -25.31
C GLY A 91 -14.16 -6.51 -24.30
N LYS A 92 -14.09 -5.89 -23.12
CA LYS A 92 -13.24 -6.36 -22.01
C LYS A 92 -14.06 -6.79 -20.79
N THR A 93 -13.52 -7.70 -20.02
CA THR A 93 -14.00 -7.97 -18.66
C THR A 93 -13.43 -6.96 -17.66
N SER A 94 -14.04 -6.87 -16.47
CA SER A 94 -13.53 -6.00 -15.40
C SER A 94 -12.07 -6.34 -15.05
N GLY A 95 -11.71 -7.62 -14.97
CA GLY A 95 -10.34 -8.07 -14.71
C GLY A 95 -9.33 -7.63 -15.77
N GLU A 96 -9.73 -7.61 -17.06
CA GLU A 96 -8.86 -7.19 -18.16
C GLU A 96 -8.60 -5.68 -18.21
N THR A 97 -9.30 -4.88 -17.42
CA THR A 97 -9.04 -3.44 -17.27
C THR A 97 -7.98 -3.12 -16.23
N LEU A 98 -7.59 -4.09 -15.41
CA LEU A 98 -6.63 -3.92 -14.33
C LEU A 98 -5.20 -4.19 -14.80
N PHE A 99 -4.22 -3.61 -14.09
CA PHE A 99 -2.81 -3.85 -14.39
C PHE A 99 -2.47 -5.34 -14.25
N PRO A 100 -1.78 -5.94 -15.24
CA PRO A 100 -1.31 -7.32 -15.14
C PRO A 100 -0.46 -7.52 -13.87
N GLY A 101 -0.75 -8.59 -13.13
CA GLY A 101 -0.04 -8.94 -11.89
C GLY A 101 -0.45 -8.13 -10.66
N SER A 102 -1.21 -7.03 -10.80
CA SER A 102 -1.66 -6.22 -9.64
C SER A 102 -2.65 -6.96 -8.73
N GLN A 103 -3.28 -8.02 -9.23
CA GLN A 103 -4.34 -8.73 -8.53
C GLN A 103 -3.86 -9.98 -7.78
N THR A 104 -2.58 -10.32 -7.86
CA THR A 104 -2.05 -11.57 -7.27
C THR A 104 -2.25 -11.65 -5.76
N SER A 105 -2.12 -10.54 -5.03
CA SER A 105 -2.36 -10.48 -3.58
C SER A 105 -3.82 -10.62 -3.17
N GLY A 106 -4.76 -10.49 -4.12
CA GLY A 106 -6.20 -10.63 -3.86
C GLY A 106 -6.69 -12.07 -3.81
N PHE A 107 -5.82 -13.07 -4.09
CA PHE A 107 -6.19 -14.48 -4.12
C PHE A 107 -5.89 -15.17 -2.78
N PHE A 108 -6.89 -15.89 -2.26
CA PHE A 108 -6.80 -16.79 -1.12
C PHE A 108 -7.33 -18.15 -1.55
N ASP A 109 -6.52 -19.19 -1.43
CA ASP A 109 -6.83 -20.56 -1.86
C ASP A 109 -7.37 -20.65 -3.30
N GLY A 110 -6.80 -19.83 -4.20
CA GLY A 110 -7.21 -19.77 -5.60
C GLY A 110 -8.51 -18.99 -5.88
N VAL A 111 -9.13 -18.39 -4.86
CA VAL A 111 -10.35 -17.59 -5.00
C VAL A 111 -10.01 -16.10 -4.86
N GLN A 112 -10.48 -15.28 -5.79
CA GLN A 112 -10.31 -13.81 -5.72
C GLN A 112 -11.21 -13.23 -4.63
N ARG A 113 -10.63 -12.71 -3.58
CA ARG A 113 -11.35 -12.17 -2.42
C ARG A 113 -11.36 -10.66 -2.35
N TYR A 114 -10.37 -10.00 -2.91
CA TYR A 114 -10.37 -8.55 -3.05
C TYR A 114 -9.66 -8.09 -4.34
N VAL A 115 -9.89 -6.84 -4.70
CA VAL A 115 -9.37 -6.20 -5.91
C VAL A 115 -8.51 -5.03 -5.53
N ASN A 116 -7.28 -4.99 -6.03
CA ASN A 116 -6.40 -3.84 -5.86
C ASN A 116 -6.80 -2.75 -6.86
N ILE A 117 -7.28 -1.62 -6.36
CA ILE A 117 -7.71 -0.47 -7.16
C ILE A 117 -6.63 0.62 -7.28
N ALA A 118 -5.56 0.51 -6.48
CA ALA A 118 -4.44 1.44 -6.48
C ALA A 118 -3.10 0.70 -6.58
N PHE A 119 -2.16 1.31 -7.27
CA PHE A 119 -0.79 0.85 -7.39
C PHE A 119 0.15 1.92 -6.82
N THR A 120 0.97 1.55 -5.84
CA THR A 120 1.91 2.46 -5.19
C THR A 120 3.34 2.01 -5.45
N VAL A 121 4.18 2.94 -5.90
CA VAL A 121 5.63 2.74 -6.00
C VAL A 121 6.30 3.45 -4.84
N PHE A 122 6.99 2.69 -4.01
CA PHE A 122 7.81 3.24 -2.94
C PHE A 122 9.21 3.60 -3.45
N GLY A 123 9.76 4.67 -2.91
CA GLY A 123 11.09 5.13 -3.26
C GLY A 123 11.52 6.36 -2.47
N VAL A 124 12.75 6.78 -2.69
CA VAL A 124 13.28 8.00 -2.11
C VAL A 124 12.93 9.18 -3.01
N TRP A 125 12.14 10.09 -2.50
CA TRP A 125 11.74 11.32 -3.20
C TRP A 125 12.68 12.46 -2.83
N HIS A 126 13.05 13.27 -3.82
CA HIS A 126 13.86 14.46 -3.59
C HIS A 126 13.33 15.65 -4.40
N SER A 127 13.57 16.86 -3.93
CA SER A 127 13.25 18.08 -4.67
C SER A 127 14.22 18.26 -5.82
N LYS A 128 13.78 18.01 -7.05
CA LYS A 128 14.61 18.18 -8.24
C LYS A 128 15.12 19.62 -8.36
N SER A 129 14.28 20.62 -8.13
CA SER A 129 14.66 22.03 -8.24
C SER A 129 15.75 22.41 -7.23
N LEU A 130 15.66 21.90 -5.99
CA LEU A 130 16.70 22.12 -4.99
C LEU A 130 18.02 21.43 -5.38
N PHE A 131 17.95 20.21 -5.87
CA PHE A 131 19.14 19.49 -6.33
C PHE A 131 19.84 20.21 -7.48
N ASP A 132 19.05 20.69 -8.47
CA ASP A 132 19.58 21.48 -9.59
C ASP A 132 20.22 22.80 -9.10
N GLU A 133 19.56 23.53 -8.18
CA GLU A 133 20.09 24.78 -7.59
C GLU A 133 21.43 24.57 -6.86
N LYS A 134 21.52 23.49 -6.08
CA LYS A 134 22.71 23.17 -5.27
C LYS A 134 23.78 22.38 -6.02
N GLY A 135 23.51 21.94 -7.24
CA GLY A 135 24.41 21.08 -8.02
C GLY A 135 24.55 19.67 -7.42
N TRP A 136 23.56 19.20 -6.69
CA TRP A 136 23.57 17.86 -6.10
C TRP A 136 23.13 16.80 -7.11
N ASN A 137 23.77 15.62 -7.02
CA ASN A 137 23.41 14.47 -7.84
C ASN A 137 22.92 13.33 -6.95
N TYR A 138 21.82 12.67 -7.36
CA TYR A 138 21.32 11.50 -6.67
C TYR A 138 22.30 10.33 -6.85
N PRO A 139 22.78 9.72 -5.76
CA PRO A 139 23.80 8.68 -5.83
C PRO A 139 23.23 7.32 -6.26
N THR A 140 24.10 6.47 -6.77
CA THR A 140 23.77 5.09 -7.16
C THR A 140 24.23 4.04 -6.14
N THR A 141 24.95 4.45 -5.11
CA THR A 141 25.47 3.57 -4.05
C THR A 141 25.07 4.08 -2.68
N TRP A 142 25.12 3.19 -1.68
CA TRP A 142 24.83 3.57 -0.30
C TRP A 142 25.88 4.56 0.26
N ASP A 143 27.16 4.30 0.03
CA ASP A 143 28.23 5.21 0.48
C ASP A 143 28.08 6.60 -0.16
N GLY A 144 27.69 6.64 -1.44
CA GLY A 144 27.35 7.90 -2.12
C GLY A 144 26.14 8.59 -1.50
N MET A 145 25.14 7.83 -0.99
CA MET A 145 23.99 8.40 -0.27
C MET A 145 24.42 9.02 1.05
N LEU A 146 25.27 8.36 1.82
CA LEU A 146 25.80 8.93 3.07
C LEU A 146 26.62 10.20 2.81
N ALA A 147 27.47 10.21 1.79
CA ALA A 147 28.24 11.40 1.40
C ALA A 147 27.33 12.57 0.95
N LEU A 148 26.25 12.28 0.23
CA LEU A 148 25.24 13.27 -0.11
C LEU A 148 24.53 13.79 1.14
N CYS A 149 24.19 12.93 2.08
CA CYS A 149 23.59 13.33 3.36
C CYS A 149 24.48 14.28 4.14
N ASP A 150 25.80 14.01 4.21
CA ASP A 150 26.77 14.93 4.83
C ASP A 150 26.79 16.30 4.14
N THR A 151 26.75 16.31 2.82
CA THR A 151 26.71 17.54 2.00
C THR A 151 25.44 18.34 2.30
N ILE A 152 24.28 17.69 2.30
CA ILE A 152 22.99 18.32 2.59
C ILE A 152 22.97 18.87 4.00
N LYS A 153 23.39 18.07 4.99
CA LYS A 153 23.45 18.47 6.40
C LYS A 153 24.38 19.68 6.60
N SER A 154 25.52 19.69 5.92
CA SER A 154 26.46 20.82 5.98
C SER A 154 25.88 22.13 5.41
N SER A 155 24.87 22.05 4.57
CA SER A 155 24.13 23.22 4.07
C SER A 155 23.00 23.69 5.01
N GLY A 156 22.85 23.07 6.19
CA GLY A 156 21.83 23.42 7.18
C GLY A 156 20.45 22.82 6.90
N ILE A 157 20.36 21.84 6.00
CA ILE A 157 19.11 21.16 5.63
C ILE A 157 19.14 19.75 6.21
N ALA A 158 18.02 19.25 6.75
CA ALA A 158 17.89 17.86 7.15
C ALA A 158 17.90 16.93 5.91
N PRO A 159 18.83 15.97 5.82
CA PRO A 159 18.94 15.10 4.65
C PRO A 159 17.74 14.20 4.44
N TRP A 160 17.14 13.71 5.53
CA TRP A 160 16.01 12.79 5.50
C TRP A 160 14.82 13.30 6.29
N THR A 161 13.64 13.00 5.78
CA THR A 161 12.38 13.12 6.50
C THR A 161 11.61 11.80 6.37
N TYR A 162 10.90 11.42 7.41
CA TYR A 162 10.07 10.23 7.43
C TYR A 162 8.80 10.44 8.25
N GLN A 163 7.85 9.52 8.12
CA GLN A 163 6.54 9.62 8.77
C GLN A 163 6.60 9.10 10.21
N GLY A 164 6.94 9.94 11.17
CA GLY A 164 6.99 9.55 12.59
C GLY A 164 5.65 9.13 13.17
N LYS A 165 4.54 9.70 12.67
CA LYS A 165 3.18 9.33 13.10
C LYS A 165 2.75 7.93 12.64
N TYR A 166 3.29 7.46 11.52
CA TYR A 166 2.97 6.16 10.92
C TYR A 166 4.25 5.41 10.59
N PRO A 167 4.99 4.92 11.63
CA PRO A 167 6.34 4.38 11.45
C PRO A 167 6.39 3.12 10.60
N GLN A 168 5.28 2.39 10.46
CA GLN A 168 5.18 1.21 9.58
C GLN A 168 5.51 1.54 8.11
N TYR A 169 5.36 2.79 7.66
CA TYR A 169 5.78 3.16 6.31
C TYR A 169 7.29 3.14 6.10
N MET A 170 8.08 3.10 7.18
CA MET A 170 9.52 2.85 7.08
C MET A 170 9.82 1.42 6.64
N LEU A 171 8.94 0.45 6.94
CA LEU A 171 9.08 -0.92 6.44
C LEU A 171 8.92 -0.93 4.91
N PHE A 172 7.81 -0.42 4.41
CA PHE A 172 7.49 -0.44 2.97
C PHE A 172 8.40 0.49 2.14
N GLY A 173 8.68 1.68 2.66
CA GLY A 173 9.40 2.72 1.94
C GLY A 173 10.92 2.57 1.98
N LEU A 174 11.47 1.89 2.97
CA LEU A 174 12.91 1.81 3.16
C LEU A 174 13.42 0.38 3.41
N LEU A 175 12.96 -0.30 4.45
CA LEU A 175 13.49 -1.63 4.81
C LEU A 175 13.24 -2.65 3.69
N GLU A 176 12.02 -2.76 3.22
CA GLU A 176 11.65 -3.74 2.19
C GLU A 176 12.43 -3.54 0.87
N PRO A 177 12.51 -2.32 0.31
CA PRO A 177 13.37 -2.07 -0.85
C PRO A 177 14.85 -2.34 -0.62
N MET A 178 15.39 -2.02 0.56
CA MET A 178 16.79 -2.29 0.89
C MET A 178 17.08 -3.78 0.97
N VAL A 179 16.29 -4.53 1.70
CA VAL A 179 16.42 -6.00 1.81
C VAL A 179 16.32 -6.65 0.45
N SER A 180 15.33 -6.23 -0.37
CA SER A 180 15.14 -6.76 -1.72
C SER A 180 16.34 -6.48 -2.63
N LYS A 181 16.98 -5.32 -2.51
CA LYS A 181 18.20 -4.96 -3.27
C LYS A 181 19.44 -5.71 -2.79
N ILE A 182 19.55 -6.02 -1.51
CA ILE A 182 20.70 -6.70 -0.90
C ILE A 182 20.62 -8.20 -1.12
N GLY A 183 19.48 -8.83 -0.84
CA GLY A 183 19.33 -10.27 -0.80
C GLY A 183 18.29 -10.85 -1.76
N GLY A 184 17.60 -10.01 -2.51
CA GLY A 184 16.55 -10.42 -3.45
C GLY A 184 15.14 -10.41 -2.86
N PRO A 185 14.12 -10.39 -3.73
CA PRO A 185 12.72 -10.27 -3.31
C PRO A 185 12.15 -11.55 -2.68
N GLN A 186 12.84 -12.69 -2.82
CA GLN A 186 12.39 -13.96 -2.25
C GLN A 186 12.31 -13.90 -0.72
N ILE A 187 13.17 -13.11 -0.07
CA ILE A 187 13.19 -12.98 1.39
C ILE A 187 11.84 -12.54 1.93
N TRP A 188 11.18 -11.58 1.25
CA TRP A 188 9.86 -11.10 1.68
C TRP A 188 8.76 -12.13 1.46
N LYS A 189 8.84 -12.95 0.40
CA LYS A 189 7.93 -14.07 0.23
C LYS A 189 8.08 -15.11 1.35
N ASP A 190 9.31 -15.33 1.79
CA ASP A 190 9.58 -16.24 2.91
C ASP A 190 9.04 -15.66 4.23
N VAL A 191 9.16 -14.35 4.44
CA VAL A 191 8.55 -13.64 5.58
C VAL A 191 7.03 -13.75 5.54
N ASP A 192 6.39 -13.45 4.42
CA ASP A 192 4.93 -13.50 4.25
C ASP A 192 4.39 -14.93 4.44
N ASN A 193 5.16 -15.94 4.03
CA ASN A 193 4.80 -17.34 4.22
C ASN A 193 5.24 -17.91 5.58
N LEU A 194 5.70 -17.07 6.49
CA LEU A 194 6.13 -17.44 7.85
C LEU A 194 7.20 -18.55 7.87
N VAL A 195 8.10 -18.54 6.88
CA VAL A 195 9.21 -19.51 6.83
C VAL A 195 10.11 -19.30 8.04
N PRO A 196 10.38 -20.35 8.84
CA PRO A 196 11.25 -20.24 10.01
C PRO A 196 12.63 -19.64 9.66
N GLY A 197 13.05 -18.63 10.41
CA GLY A 197 14.34 -17.97 10.20
C GLY A 197 14.36 -16.91 9.08
N ALA A 198 13.25 -16.63 8.38
CA ALA A 198 13.22 -15.63 7.32
C ALA A 198 13.63 -14.23 7.80
N TRP A 199 13.23 -13.85 9.02
CA TRP A 199 13.64 -12.58 9.64
C TRP A 199 15.12 -12.55 10.07
N GLU A 200 15.78 -13.69 10.17
CA GLU A 200 17.20 -13.82 10.55
C GLU A 200 18.13 -13.76 9.33
N HIS A 201 17.58 -13.58 8.13
CA HIS A 201 18.38 -13.49 6.91
C HIS A 201 19.40 -12.33 7.01
N PRO A 202 20.69 -12.55 6.65
CA PRO A 202 21.75 -11.52 6.78
C PRO A 202 21.42 -10.18 6.14
N ALA A 203 20.65 -10.16 5.04
CA ALA A 203 20.21 -8.93 4.38
C ALA A 203 19.28 -8.07 5.27
N MET A 204 18.51 -8.69 6.18
CA MET A 204 17.69 -7.96 7.15
C MET A 204 18.58 -7.16 8.11
N LEU A 205 19.57 -7.82 8.72
CA LEU A 205 20.51 -7.15 9.62
C LEU A 205 21.31 -6.06 8.91
N GLN A 206 21.74 -6.32 7.69
CA GLN A 206 22.47 -5.33 6.89
C GLN A 206 21.59 -4.10 6.62
N ALA A 207 20.36 -4.28 6.15
CA ALA A 207 19.42 -3.18 5.88
C ALA A 207 19.10 -2.38 7.15
N LEU A 208 18.87 -3.05 8.29
CA LEU A 208 18.63 -2.39 9.57
C LEU A 208 19.84 -1.58 10.04
N ASN A 209 21.06 -2.08 9.86
CA ASN A 209 22.28 -1.34 10.16
C ASN A 209 22.43 -0.10 9.25
N MET A 210 22.05 -0.20 7.98
CA MET A 210 22.03 0.96 7.07
C MET A 210 21.00 1.99 7.51
N MET A 211 19.79 1.59 7.89
CA MET A 211 18.78 2.50 8.46
C MET A 211 19.27 3.14 9.76
N LYS A 212 19.89 2.34 10.65
CA LYS A 212 20.48 2.83 11.88
C LYS A 212 21.56 3.90 11.62
N ALA A 213 22.37 3.73 10.59
CA ALA A 213 23.41 4.70 10.22
C ALA A 213 22.82 6.09 9.88
N LEU A 214 21.64 6.16 9.24
CA LEU A 214 20.97 7.45 9.00
C LEU A 214 20.64 8.17 10.31
N HIS A 215 20.15 7.41 11.30
CA HIS A 215 19.83 7.95 12.63
C HIS A 215 21.09 8.35 13.41
N ASP A 216 22.09 7.46 13.49
CA ASP A 216 23.30 7.69 14.27
C ASP A 216 24.12 8.89 13.76
N ASN A 217 24.09 9.13 12.45
CA ASN A 217 24.73 10.29 11.82
C ASN A 217 23.87 11.56 11.93
N GLY A 218 22.65 11.46 12.45
CA GLY A 218 21.73 12.61 12.61
C GLY A 218 21.31 13.22 11.26
N TYR A 219 21.02 12.35 10.29
CA TYR A 219 20.54 12.74 8.96
C TYR A 219 19.04 12.94 8.91
#